data_99a80d239b6a3b4176d56eeeeb61fc7e
#
_entry.id   99a80d239b6a3b4176d56eeeeb61fc7e
#
_cell.length_a   1.000
_cell.length_b   1.000
_cell.length_c   1.000
_cell.angle_alpha   90.00
_cell.angle_beta   90.00
_cell.angle_gamma   90.00
#
_symmetry.space_group_name_H-M   'P 1'
#
loop_
_entity.id
_entity.type
_entity.pdbx_description
1 polymer ?
#
loop_
_entity_poly.entity_id
_entity_poly.type
_entity_poly.pdbx_seq_one_letter_code
_entity_poly.pdbx_strand_id
1 'polypeptide(L)'
;MTKSAEEHVLRRLVVEAAGDDEEMLFADGFDDAILGYFRRCGQNPVVVYDREKCISILLDCGLSEEDAEEHFEFNVVGAWVGDRTPAFLVRVTEERS
;
A
#
# COMPACT_ATOMS: atom_id res chain seq x y z
N MET A 1 19.80 0.52 -2.84
CA MET A 1 19.47 0.64 -3.22
C MET A 1 18.71 1.19 -3.48
N THR A 2 18.48 1.48 -3.66
CA THR A 2 17.85 2.11 -3.78
C THR A 2 17.15 2.06 -4.73
N LYS A 3 16.48 2.05 -4.93
CA LYS A 3 15.79 2.06 -5.68
C LYS A 3 15.69 2.98 -6.24
N SER A 4 15.99 3.36 -6.41
CA SER A 4 16.08 4.35 -6.82
C SER A 4 15.15 4.93 -7.46
N ALA A 5 15.31 5.80 -7.93
CA ALA A 5 14.48 6.53 -8.57
C ALA A 5 13.79 5.76 -9.54
N GLU A 6 14.23 4.69 -9.81
CA GLU A 6 13.57 4.03 -10.70
C GLU A 6 12.38 3.58 -10.20
N GLU A 7 11.41 3.34 -10.83
CA GLU A 7 10.26 2.93 -10.32
C GLU A 7 10.41 1.60 -9.78
N HIS A 8 9.87 1.34 -8.63
CA HIS A 8 9.82 0.04 -8.03
C HIS A 8 9.07 -0.87 -8.98
N VAL A 9 9.52 -2.11 -9.09
CA VAL A 9 8.95 -3.01 -10.07
C VAL A 9 7.48 -3.27 -9.79
N LEU A 10 7.07 -3.31 -8.51
CA LEU A 10 5.67 -3.56 -8.22
C LEU A 10 4.80 -2.39 -8.63
N ARG A 11 5.30 -1.17 -8.52
CA ARG A 11 4.54 -0.04 -9.00
C ARG A 11 4.32 -0.15 -10.49
N ARG A 12 5.37 -0.51 -11.21
CA ARG A 12 5.23 -0.58 -12.64
C ARG A 12 4.30 -1.70 -13.05
N LEU A 13 4.37 -2.83 -12.36
CA LEU A 13 3.50 -3.94 -12.70
C LEU A 13 2.03 -3.60 -12.48
N VAL A 14 1.75 -2.87 -11.42
CA VAL A 14 0.37 -2.50 -11.13
C VAL A 14 -0.16 -1.54 -12.18
N VAL A 15 0.65 -0.58 -12.56
CA VAL A 15 0.21 0.40 -13.54
C VAL A 15 -0.05 -0.30 -14.88
N GLU A 16 0.83 -1.21 -15.25
CA GLU A 16 0.65 -1.90 -16.51
C GLU A 16 -0.56 -2.80 -16.49
N ALA A 17 -0.78 -3.49 -15.38
CA ALA A 17 -1.89 -4.41 -15.29
C ALA A 17 -3.22 -3.68 -15.27
N ALA A 18 -3.26 -2.55 -14.60
CA ALA A 18 -4.51 -1.81 -14.51
C ALA A 18 -4.82 -1.08 -15.81
N GLY A 19 -3.84 -0.85 -16.63
CA GLY A 19 -4.05 -0.13 -17.85
C GLY A 19 -4.33 1.34 -17.65
N ASP A 20 -3.98 1.86 -16.47
CA ASP A 20 -4.26 3.22 -16.18
C ASP A 20 -3.01 3.87 -15.83
N ASP A 21 -2.47 4.65 -16.71
CA ASP A 21 -1.22 5.20 -16.48
C ASP A 21 -1.30 6.51 -15.93
N GLU A 22 -2.42 7.07 -15.49
CA GLU A 22 -2.32 8.33 -15.12
C GLU A 22 -2.50 8.60 -13.81
N GLU A 23 -3.18 8.24 -13.09
CA GLU A 23 -3.43 8.84 -11.84
C GLU A 23 -3.45 7.88 -10.70
N MET A 24 -2.79 6.75 -10.79
CA MET A 24 -2.76 5.84 -9.65
C MET A 24 -1.91 6.45 -8.56
N LEU A 25 -2.45 6.50 -7.36
CA LEU A 25 -1.74 7.08 -6.25
C LEU A 25 -1.08 5.98 -5.43
N PHE A 26 0.11 6.25 -4.95
CA PHE A 26 0.88 5.28 -4.19
C PHE A 26 1.26 5.84 -2.84
N ALA A 27 1.43 4.97 -1.88
CA ALA A 27 1.87 5.37 -0.55
C ALA A 27 3.39 5.25 -0.52
N ASP A 28 4.07 6.38 -0.40
CA ASP A 28 5.51 6.38 -0.46
C ASP A 28 6.10 5.60 0.69
N GLY A 29 7.10 4.83 0.39
CA GLY A 29 7.77 4.06 1.43
C GLY A 29 7.24 2.66 1.62
N PHE A 30 6.15 2.31 0.94
CA PHE A 30 5.55 1.01 1.14
C PHE A 30 5.45 0.20 -0.14
N ASP A 31 6.33 0.46 -1.09
CA ASP A 31 6.25 -0.22 -2.36
C ASP A 31 6.37 -1.73 -2.25
N ASP A 32 7.16 -2.20 -1.29
CA ASP A 32 7.32 -3.63 -1.14
C ASP A 32 6.06 -4.30 -0.63
N ALA A 33 5.11 -3.52 -0.16
CA ALA A 33 3.86 -4.07 0.37
C ALA A 33 2.74 -4.08 -0.66
N ILE A 34 3.01 -3.65 -1.89
CA ILE A 34 1.97 -3.61 -2.90
C ILE A 34 1.52 -5.02 -3.25
N LEU A 35 0.23 -5.26 -3.19
CA LEU A 35 -0.33 -6.54 -3.57
C LEU A 35 -0.90 -6.50 -4.98
N GLY A 36 -1.38 -5.35 -5.40
CA GLY A 36 -2.00 -5.26 -6.70
C GLY A 36 -2.93 -4.07 -6.72
N TYR A 37 -4.02 -4.18 -7.46
CA TYR A 37 -5.01 -3.12 -7.49
C TYR A 37 -6.38 -3.76 -7.50
N PHE A 38 -7.40 -2.99 -7.15
CA PHE A 38 -8.73 -3.53 -7.33
C PHE A 38 -9.54 -2.51 -8.09
N ARG A 39 -10.63 -2.99 -8.66
CA ARG A 39 -11.46 -2.15 -9.47
C ARG A 39 -12.89 -2.51 -9.19
N ARG A 40 -13.74 -1.52 -9.08
CA ARG A 40 -15.15 -1.74 -8.93
C ARG A 40 -15.85 -1.05 -10.07
N CYS A 41 -17.01 -1.53 -10.40
CA CYS A 41 -17.75 -1.00 -11.51
C CYS A 41 -17.94 0.48 -11.33
N GLY A 42 -17.58 1.25 -12.33
CA GLY A 42 -17.75 2.68 -12.29
C GLY A 42 -16.72 3.42 -11.47
N GLN A 43 -15.69 2.73 -10.97
CA GLN A 43 -14.70 3.38 -10.15
C GLN A 43 -13.34 3.26 -10.79
N ASN A 44 -12.44 4.15 -10.42
CA ASN A 44 -11.08 4.08 -10.89
C ASN A 44 -10.32 3.01 -10.11
N PRO A 45 -9.30 2.40 -10.71
CA PRO A 45 -8.54 1.39 -9.98
C PRO A 45 -7.76 2.01 -8.83
N VAL A 46 -7.60 1.25 -7.78
CA VAL A 46 -6.93 1.71 -6.58
C VAL A 46 -5.85 0.70 -6.21
N VAL A 47 -4.67 1.18 -5.86
CA VAL A 47 -3.58 0.30 -5.46
C VAL A 47 -3.88 -0.30 -4.10
N VAL A 48 -3.61 -1.58 -3.93
CA VAL A 48 -3.88 -2.28 -2.69
C VAL A 48 -2.58 -2.73 -2.06
N TYR A 49 -2.43 -2.44 -0.79
CA TYR A 49 -1.23 -2.80 -0.05
C TYR A 49 -1.58 -3.83 1.03
N ASP A 50 -0.58 -4.62 1.41
CA ASP A 50 -0.74 -5.59 2.49
C ASP A 50 -0.46 -4.85 3.79
N ARG A 51 -1.45 -4.70 4.66
CA ARG A 51 -1.28 -3.95 5.87
C ARG A 51 -0.18 -4.51 6.76
N GLU A 52 -0.12 -5.83 6.88
CA GLU A 52 0.89 -6.41 7.74
C GLU A 52 2.29 -6.13 7.22
N LYS A 53 2.45 -6.16 5.92
CA LYS A 53 3.75 -5.86 5.36
C LYS A 53 4.10 -4.40 5.58
N CYS A 54 3.12 -3.51 5.53
CA CYS A 54 3.37 -2.10 5.81
C CYS A 54 3.87 -1.92 7.23
N ILE A 55 3.25 -2.61 8.19
CA ILE A 55 3.69 -2.53 9.57
C ILE A 55 5.10 -3.07 9.69
N SER A 56 5.38 -4.17 8.98
CA SER A 56 6.71 -4.76 9.03
C SER A 56 7.76 -3.78 8.53
N ILE A 57 7.44 -3.03 7.49
CA ILE A 57 8.36 -2.03 6.98
C ILE A 57 8.62 -0.95 8.03
N LEU A 58 7.60 -0.55 8.76
CA LEU A 58 7.80 0.44 9.80
C LEU A 58 8.63 -0.11 10.95
N LEU A 59 8.45 -1.37 11.28
CA LEU A 59 9.27 -1.96 12.32
C LEU A 59 10.74 -1.99 11.88
N ASP A 60 10.97 -2.27 10.61
CA ASP A 60 12.33 -2.28 10.11
C ASP A 60 12.94 -0.90 10.15
N CYS A 61 12.13 0.13 10.21
CA CYS A 61 12.63 1.49 10.31
C CYS A 61 12.94 1.86 11.75
N GLY A 62 12.73 0.96 12.68
CA GLY A 62 13.11 1.23 14.06
C GLY A 62 11.98 1.54 15.00
N LEU A 63 10.73 1.49 14.53
CA LEU A 63 9.64 1.79 15.42
C LEU A 63 9.25 0.56 16.23
N SER A 64 8.71 0.78 17.42
CA SER A 64 8.18 -0.34 18.18
C SER A 64 6.86 -0.75 17.54
N GLU A 65 6.37 -1.90 17.92
CA GLU A 65 5.14 -2.36 17.37
C GLU A 65 4.02 -1.40 17.60
N GLU A 66 3.93 -0.87 18.81
CA GLU A 66 2.90 0.04 19.13
C GLU A 66 3.03 1.33 18.33
N ASP A 67 4.23 1.86 18.22
CA ASP A 67 4.44 3.07 17.47
C ASP A 67 4.19 2.87 15.98
N ALA A 68 4.55 1.70 15.46
CA ALA A 68 4.33 1.43 14.06
C ALA A 68 2.84 1.41 13.75
N GLU A 69 2.05 0.80 14.61
CA GLU A 69 0.63 0.73 14.36
C GLU A 69 0.00 2.09 14.47
N GLU A 70 0.42 2.88 15.44
CA GLU A 70 -0.14 4.19 15.61
C GLU A 70 0.21 5.08 14.43
N HIS A 71 1.46 5.03 14.01
CA HIS A 71 1.89 5.82 12.88
C HIS A 71 1.11 5.44 11.63
N PHE A 72 0.92 4.13 11.42
CA PHE A 72 0.25 3.67 10.24
C PHE A 72 -1.20 4.14 10.23
N GLU A 73 -1.89 4.03 11.36
CA GLU A 73 -3.29 4.40 11.39
C GLU A 73 -3.50 5.90 11.22
N PHE A 74 -2.66 6.71 11.84
CA PHE A 74 -2.87 8.12 11.76
C PHE A 74 -2.27 8.78 10.52
N ASN A 75 -1.16 8.31 10.07
CA ASN A 75 -0.47 9.00 9.00
C ASN A 75 -0.57 8.32 7.64
N VAL A 76 -0.99 7.09 7.61
CA VAL A 76 -1.07 6.37 6.35
C VAL A 76 -2.51 6.07 6.02
N VAL A 77 -3.19 5.33 6.87
CA VAL A 77 -4.56 4.96 6.58
C VAL A 77 -5.45 6.18 6.63
N GLY A 78 -5.16 7.10 7.55
CA GLY A 78 -6.00 8.27 7.70
C GLY A 78 -5.79 9.34 6.64
N ALA A 79 -4.85 9.15 5.76
CA ALA A 79 -4.53 10.18 4.78
C ALA A 79 -5.41 10.03 3.54
N TRP A 80 -6.59 10.57 3.58
CA TRP A 80 -7.51 10.47 2.46
C TRP A 80 -7.16 11.53 1.42
N VAL A 81 -6.95 11.12 0.19
CA VAL A 81 -6.60 12.04 -0.87
C VAL A 81 -7.51 11.87 -2.08
N GLY A 82 -8.72 11.45 -1.87
CA GLY A 82 -9.68 11.34 -2.96
C GLY A 82 -10.02 9.91 -3.28
N ASP A 83 -10.76 9.72 -4.36
CA ASP A 83 -11.24 8.41 -4.71
C ASP A 83 -10.16 7.43 -5.08
N ARG A 84 -8.97 7.90 -5.34
CA ARG A 84 -7.89 7.01 -5.71
C ARG A 84 -6.95 6.74 -4.54
N THR A 85 -7.38 7.07 -3.33
CA THR A 85 -6.60 6.79 -2.14
C THR A 85 -6.29 5.30 -2.07
N PRO A 86 -5.05 4.91 -1.82
CA PRO A 86 -4.71 3.49 -1.76
C PRO A 86 -5.48 2.78 -0.66
N ALA A 87 -5.71 1.50 -0.86
CA ALA A 87 -6.40 0.67 0.11
C ALA A 87 -5.41 -0.25 0.80
N PHE A 88 -5.73 -0.64 2.02
CA PHE A 88 -4.84 -1.50 2.78
C PHE A 88 -5.61 -2.75 3.19
N LEU A 89 -5.16 -3.89 2.70
CA LEU A 89 -5.86 -5.15 2.94
C LEU A 89 -5.45 -5.76 4.26
N VAL A 90 -6.44 -6.09 5.07
CA VAL A 90 -6.20 -6.80 6.30
C VAL A 90 -6.61 -8.24 6.07
N ARG A 91 -5.66 -9.18 6.20
CA ARG A 91 -5.99 -10.54 5.95
C ARG A 91 -6.70 -11.11 7.12
N VAL A 92 -7.69 -11.94 6.86
CA VAL A 92 -8.44 -12.59 7.92
C VAL A 92 -8.24 -14.07 7.76
N THR A 93 -7.75 -14.73 8.80
CA THR A 93 -7.54 -16.16 8.71
C THR A 93 -8.36 -16.84 9.74
N GLU A 94 -8.67 -18.11 9.50
CA GLU A 94 -9.42 -18.76 10.41
C GLU A 94 -8.65 -19.42 11.45
N GLU A 95 -7.42 -19.46 11.38
CA GLU A 95 -6.71 -20.01 12.35
C GLU A 95 -6.58 -19.41 13.46
N ARG A 96 -6.61 -19.76 14.28
CA ARG A 96 -6.59 -19.12 15.28
C ARG A 96 -6.07 -19.59 16.13
N SER A 97 -5.64 -19.61 16.29
CA SER A 97 -5.25 -20.03 17.05
C SER A 97 -4.95 -20.17 17.63
#